data_d5171aa34a5d9903721c6f522b416bfb
#
_entry.id   d5171aa34a5d9903721c6f522b416bfb
#
_cell.length_a   1.000
_cell.length_b   1.000
_cell.length_c   1.000
_cell.angle_alpha   90.00
_cell.angle_beta   90.00
_cell.angle_gamma   90.00
#
_symmetry.space_group_name_H-M   'P 1'
#
loop_
_entity.id
_entity.type
_entity.pdbx_description
1 polymer ?
#
loop_
_entity_poly.entity_id
_entity_poly.type
_entity_poly.pdbx_seq_one_letter_code
_entity_poly.pdbx_strand_id
1 'polypeptide(L)'
;RIKHARDADRGADYTSRLMTLGTLVMLAGTVVVMLAAAPLMTALTRGWSPEKLEMATVFALWCLPQVFFYGMYALVGQVLNANGRFGAYMWAPVLNNVVAIGAIVLYLGMFGAYRAGDDLAGWTSAQTVVLAGGHTLGVVLQAVILFLPLRGLGPRGREGSEPFPISP
;
A
#
# COMPACT_ATOMS: atom_id res chain seq x y z
N ARG A 1 -17.67 -31.56 17.34
CA ARG A 1 -17.12 -31.40 15.96
C ARG A 1 -18.01 -30.48 15.10
N ILE A 2 -19.33 -30.68 15.02
CA ILE A 2 -20.26 -29.87 14.19
C ILE A 2 -20.31 -28.39 14.67
N LYS A 3 -20.28 -28.14 15.98
CA LYS A 3 -20.28 -26.79 16.54
C LYS A 3 -19.04 -25.99 16.18
N HIS A 4 -17.86 -26.62 16.29
CA HIS A 4 -16.58 -25.99 15.90
C HIS A 4 -16.47 -25.70 14.39
N ALA A 5 -17.05 -26.54 13.53
CA ALA A 5 -17.11 -26.28 12.10
C ALA A 5 -17.97 -25.04 11.79
N ARG A 6 -19.17 -24.96 12.40
CA ARG A 6 -20.06 -23.79 12.22
C ARG A 6 -19.44 -22.47 12.73
N ASP A 7 -18.71 -22.51 13.83
CA ASP A 7 -18.03 -21.31 14.37
C ASP A 7 -16.85 -20.89 13.46
N ALA A 8 -16.16 -21.85 12.87
CA ALA A 8 -15.11 -21.57 11.89
C ALA A 8 -15.66 -20.97 10.58
N ASP A 9 -16.79 -21.49 10.09
CA ASP A 9 -17.46 -20.98 8.88
C ASP A 9 -17.99 -19.54 9.09
N ARG A 10 -18.57 -19.27 10.26
CA ARG A 10 -18.99 -17.91 10.64
C ARG A 10 -17.81 -16.94 10.73
N GLY A 11 -16.68 -17.38 11.28
CA GLY A 11 -15.47 -16.57 11.35
C GLY A 11 -14.90 -16.23 9.96
N ALA A 12 -14.91 -17.20 9.04
CA ALA A 12 -14.48 -17.00 7.67
C ALA A 12 -15.41 -16.04 6.90
N ASP A 13 -16.74 -16.19 7.05
CA ASP A 13 -17.73 -15.31 6.44
C ASP A 13 -17.62 -13.88 6.98
N TYR A 14 -17.45 -13.71 8.29
CA TYR A 14 -17.23 -12.39 8.91
C TYR A 14 -15.97 -11.71 8.37
N THR A 15 -14.86 -12.45 8.31
CA THR A 15 -13.56 -11.92 7.79
C THR A 15 -13.70 -11.52 6.33
N SER A 16 -14.37 -12.31 5.51
CA SER A 16 -14.61 -12.03 4.10
C SER A 16 -15.42 -10.74 3.91
N ARG A 17 -16.51 -10.58 4.66
CA ARG A 17 -17.35 -9.36 4.63
C ARG A 17 -16.58 -8.13 5.10
N LEU A 18 -15.79 -8.26 6.18
CA LEU A 18 -14.97 -7.17 6.69
C LEU A 18 -13.91 -6.74 5.66
N MET A 19 -13.26 -7.70 5.03
CA MET A 19 -12.27 -7.43 3.97
C MET A 19 -12.92 -6.75 2.77
N THR A 20 -14.09 -7.21 2.33
CA THR A 20 -14.81 -6.61 1.19
C THR A 20 -15.23 -5.18 1.52
N LEU A 21 -15.89 -4.98 2.68
CA LEU A 21 -16.32 -3.65 3.10
C LEU A 21 -15.16 -2.70 3.28
N GLY A 22 -14.09 -3.14 3.96
CA GLY A 22 -12.88 -2.35 4.15
C GLY A 22 -12.22 -1.94 2.82
N THR A 23 -12.13 -2.88 1.88
CA THR A 23 -11.59 -2.61 0.53
C THR A 23 -12.44 -1.57 -0.21
N LEU A 24 -13.77 -1.69 -0.17
CA LEU A 24 -14.68 -0.74 -0.83
C LEU A 24 -14.60 0.65 -0.20
N VAL A 25 -14.56 0.75 1.12
CA VAL A 25 -14.41 2.04 1.83
C VAL A 25 -13.07 2.69 1.51
N MET A 26 -11.97 1.93 1.52
CA MET A 26 -10.64 2.45 1.17
C MET A 26 -10.58 2.90 -0.30
N LEU A 27 -11.17 2.13 -1.20
CA LEU A 27 -11.22 2.48 -2.63
C LEU A 27 -12.04 3.78 -2.84
N ALA A 28 -13.25 3.84 -2.26
CA ALA A 28 -14.10 5.01 -2.35
C ALA A 28 -13.42 6.26 -1.76
N GLY A 29 -12.81 6.14 -0.58
CA GLY A 29 -12.06 7.23 0.04
C GLY A 29 -10.89 7.71 -0.81
N THR A 30 -10.12 6.78 -1.39
CA THR A 30 -9.01 7.12 -2.28
C THR A 30 -9.50 7.86 -3.53
N VAL A 31 -10.58 7.38 -4.16
CA VAL A 31 -11.17 8.04 -5.33
C VAL A 31 -11.64 9.46 -4.98
N VAL A 32 -12.31 9.64 -3.84
CA VAL A 32 -12.77 10.96 -3.39
C VAL A 32 -11.59 11.91 -3.21
N VAL A 33 -10.51 11.46 -2.54
CA VAL A 33 -9.31 12.30 -2.34
C VAL A 33 -8.60 12.59 -3.65
N MET A 34 -8.53 11.64 -4.59
CA MET A 34 -7.98 11.88 -5.92
C MET A 34 -8.79 12.92 -6.72
N LEU A 35 -10.11 12.86 -6.68
CA LEU A 35 -10.98 13.86 -7.30
C LEU A 35 -10.82 15.24 -6.66
N ALA A 36 -10.53 15.27 -5.37
CA ALA A 36 -10.29 16.50 -4.61
C ALA A 36 -8.82 16.97 -4.69
N ALA A 37 -7.93 16.29 -5.40
CA ALA A 37 -6.49 16.62 -5.39
C ALA A 37 -6.18 18.05 -5.80
N ALA A 38 -6.76 18.55 -6.90
CA ALA A 38 -6.52 19.91 -7.37
C ALA A 38 -7.01 20.99 -6.38
N PRO A 39 -8.26 20.98 -5.88
CA PRO A 39 -8.69 21.96 -4.88
C PRO A 39 -7.93 21.84 -3.56
N LEU A 40 -7.55 20.64 -3.14
CA LEU A 40 -6.73 20.44 -1.94
C LEU A 40 -5.33 21.04 -2.11
N MET A 41 -4.67 20.78 -3.24
CA MET A 41 -3.35 21.36 -3.53
C MET A 41 -3.42 22.88 -3.59
N THR A 42 -4.44 23.45 -4.24
CA THR A 42 -4.66 24.91 -4.27
C THR A 42 -4.83 25.51 -2.87
N ALA A 43 -5.56 24.81 -2.00
CA ALA A 43 -5.78 25.28 -0.62
C ALA A 43 -4.50 25.21 0.24
N LEU A 44 -3.69 24.14 0.05
CA LEU A 44 -2.47 23.87 0.83
C LEU A 44 -1.28 24.70 0.37
N THR A 45 -1.21 25.08 -0.93
CA THR A 45 -0.05 25.73 -1.55
C THR A 45 -0.37 27.17 -1.96
N ARG A 46 -1.07 27.91 -1.08
CA ARG A 46 -1.41 29.31 -1.33
C ARG A 46 -0.16 30.14 -1.62
N GLY A 47 -0.20 30.90 -2.71
CA GLY A 47 0.92 31.77 -3.11
C GLY A 47 2.00 31.08 -3.97
N TRP A 48 1.81 29.83 -4.35
CA TRP A 48 2.68 29.19 -5.33
C TRP A 48 2.34 29.65 -6.75
N SER A 49 3.35 29.65 -7.64
CA SER A 49 3.12 29.91 -9.05
C SER A 49 2.27 28.78 -9.69
N PRO A 50 1.54 29.07 -10.79
CA PRO A 50 0.72 28.07 -11.48
C PRO A 50 1.50 26.81 -11.87
N GLU A 51 2.73 26.96 -12.32
CA GLU A 51 3.60 25.84 -12.74
C GLU A 51 3.93 24.92 -11.55
N LYS A 52 4.25 25.50 -10.39
CA LYS A 52 4.51 24.75 -9.15
C LYS A 52 3.28 24.02 -8.66
N LEU A 53 2.11 24.67 -8.73
CA LEU A 53 0.84 24.10 -8.34
C LEU A 53 0.47 22.90 -9.24
N GLU A 54 0.65 23.06 -10.56
CA GLU A 54 0.40 21.99 -11.53
C GLU A 54 1.30 20.77 -11.24
N MET A 55 2.62 21.01 -11.11
CA MET A 55 3.57 19.94 -10.76
C MET A 55 3.17 19.24 -9.47
N ALA A 56 2.88 19.98 -8.41
CA ALA A 56 2.49 19.42 -7.12
C ALA A 56 1.20 18.59 -7.21
N THR A 57 0.24 19.03 -8.03
CA THR A 57 -1.01 18.30 -8.27
C THR A 57 -0.74 16.98 -9.02
N VAL A 58 0.12 16.99 -10.03
CA VAL A 58 0.52 15.76 -10.74
C VAL A 58 1.24 14.79 -9.81
N PHE A 59 2.17 15.27 -8.96
CA PHE A 59 2.81 14.43 -7.94
C PHE A 59 1.78 13.85 -6.96
N ALA A 60 0.83 14.65 -6.49
CA ALA A 60 -0.23 14.20 -5.61
C ALA A 60 -1.05 13.08 -6.26
N LEU A 61 -1.45 13.23 -7.53
CA LEU A 61 -2.19 12.20 -8.26
C LEU A 61 -1.42 10.89 -8.43
N TRP A 62 -0.10 10.92 -8.54
CA TRP A 62 0.72 9.72 -8.53
C TRP A 62 0.84 9.07 -7.15
N CYS A 63 0.86 9.87 -6.08
CA CYS A 63 1.05 9.37 -4.72
C CYS A 63 -0.28 8.99 -4.02
N LEU A 64 -1.41 9.63 -4.35
CA LEU A 64 -2.69 9.38 -3.69
C LEU A 64 -3.18 7.92 -3.77
N PRO A 65 -2.97 7.16 -4.88
CA PRO A 65 -3.30 5.73 -4.90
C PRO A 65 -2.62 4.91 -3.79
N GLN A 66 -1.49 5.39 -3.26
CA GLN A 66 -0.79 4.73 -2.15
C GLN A 66 -1.68 4.61 -0.91
N VAL A 67 -2.62 5.54 -0.69
CA VAL A 67 -3.57 5.50 0.43
C VAL A 67 -4.38 4.20 0.42
N PHE A 68 -4.87 3.80 -0.76
CA PHE A 68 -5.56 2.53 -0.94
C PHE A 68 -4.65 1.33 -0.61
N PHE A 69 -3.44 1.30 -1.17
CA PHE A 69 -2.53 0.18 -0.99
C PHE A 69 -1.99 0.07 0.45
N TYR A 70 -1.76 1.18 1.15
CA TYR A 70 -1.45 1.15 2.58
C TYR A 70 -2.63 0.63 3.40
N GLY A 71 -3.87 1.02 3.05
CA GLY A 71 -5.06 0.46 3.67
C GLY A 71 -5.17 -1.04 3.45
N MET A 72 -4.93 -1.52 2.23
CA MET A 72 -4.91 -2.95 1.91
C MET A 72 -3.80 -3.69 2.65
N TYR A 73 -2.59 -3.13 2.72
CA TYR A 73 -1.51 -3.67 3.52
C TYR A 73 -1.93 -3.85 4.99
N ALA A 74 -2.57 -2.85 5.58
CA ALA A 74 -3.02 -2.92 6.97
C ALA A 74 -4.11 -3.98 7.16
N LEU A 75 -5.14 -4.02 6.28
CA LEU A 75 -6.23 -4.99 6.36
C LEU A 75 -5.72 -6.44 6.21
N VAL A 76 -4.95 -6.70 5.17
CA VAL A 76 -4.38 -8.04 4.90
C VAL A 76 -3.42 -8.44 6.02
N GLY A 77 -2.62 -7.49 6.51
CA GLY A 77 -1.71 -7.68 7.62
C GLY A 77 -2.42 -8.14 8.90
N GLN A 78 -3.57 -7.56 9.23
CA GLN A 78 -4.37 -8.00 10.39
C GLN A 78 -4.86 -9.43 10.23
N VAL A 79 -5.30 -9.83 9.03
CA VAL A 79 -5.71 -11.21 8.76
C VAL A 79 -4.53 -12.18 8.91
N LEU A 80 -3.36 -11.83 8.38
CA LEU A 80 -2.15 -12.64 8.52
C LEU A 80 -1.71 -12.76 9.98
N ASN A 81 -1.73 -11.65 10.73
CA ASN A 81 -1.40 -11.63 12.16
C ASN A 81 -2.35 -12.51 12.97
N ALA A 82 -3.65 -12.44 12.73
CA ALA A 82 -4.66 -13.29 13.37
C ALA A 82 -4.45 -14.79 13.09
N ASN A 83 -3.76 -15.13 12.00
CA ASN A 83 -3.41 -16.50 11.62
C ASN A 83 -1.95 -16.87 11.95
N GLY A 84 -1.24 -16.09 12.77
CA GLY A 84 0.15 -16.35 13.19
C GLY A 84 1.20 -16.20 12.08
N ARG A 85 0.87 -15.56 10.95
CA ARG A 85 1.77 -15.38 9.80
C ARG A 85 2.39 -13.98 9.77
N PHE A 86 3.24 -13.69 10.73
CA PHE A 86 3.84 -12.36 10.92
C PHE A 86 4.94 -12.02 9.90
N GLY A 87 5.66 -13.02 9.38
CA GLY A 87 6.88 -12.80 8.60
C GLY A 87 6.68 -11.92 7.38
N ALA A 88 5.71 -12.25 6.52
CA ALA A 88 5.45 -11.46 5.31
C ALA A 88 5.04 -10.01 5.62
N TYR A 89 4.23 -9.82 6.66
CA TYR A 89 3.80 -8.50 7.10
C TYR A 89 4.97 -7.64 7.58
N MET A 90 5.92 -8.22 8.33
CA MET A 90 7.10 -7.50 8.83
C MET A 90 8.10 -7.15 7.74
N TRP A 91 8.25 -8.00 6.70
CA TRP A 91 9.23 -7.80 5.64
C TRP A 91 8.71 -6.97 4.45
N ALA A 92 7.40 -6.84 4.29
CA ALA A 92 6.81 -6.09 3.18
C ALA A 92 7.25 -4.61 3.13
N PRO A 93 7.39 -3.85 4.25
CA PRO A 93 7.92 -2.49 4.23
C PRO A 93 9.38 -2.41 3.78
N VAL A 94 10.18 -3.45 4.03
CA VAL A 94 11.58 -3.50 3.55
C VAL A 94 11.61 -3.56 2.03
N LEU A 95 10.73 -4.37 1.41
CA LEU A 95 10.58 -4.42 -0.04
C LEU A 95 10.21 -3.04 -0.61
N ASN A 96 9.25 -2.34 -0.01
CA ASN A 96 8.89 -0.98 -0.40
C ASN A 96 10.09 -0.05 -0.38
N ASN A 97 10.87 -0.05 0.71
CA ASN A 97 12.05 0.79 0.84
C ASN A 97 13.13 0.46 -0.21
N VAL A 98 13.36 -0.81 -0.51
CA VAL A 98 14.30 -1.23 -1.56
C VAL A 98 13.86 -0.70 -2.93
N VAL A 99 12.57 -0.79 -3.25
CA VAL A 99 12.02 -0.28 -4.51
C VAL A 99 12.12 1.25 -4.57
N ALA A 100 11.79 1.95 -3.48
CA ALA A 100 11.88 3.40 -3.38
C ALA A 100 13.31 3.90 -3.57
N ILE A 101 14.30 3.26 -2.91
CA ILE A 101 15.72 3.56 -3.09
C ILE A 101 16.14 3.29 -4.53
N GLY A 102 15.71 2.16 -5.11
CA GLY A 102 15.96 1.82 -6.51
C GLY A 102 15.43 2.89 -7.48
N ALA A 103 14.22 3.41 -7.22
CA ALA A 103 13.63 4.49 -8.01
C ALA A 103 14.45 5.79 -7.92
N ILE A 104 14.94 6.14 -6.73
CA ILE A 104 15.81 7.31 -6.53
C ILE A 104 17.15 7.12 -7.27
N VAL A 105 17.78 5.95 -7.15
CA VAL A 105 19.05 5.65 -7.85
C VAL A 105 18.83 5.70 -9.36
N LEU A 106 17.75 5.14 -9.86
CA LEU A 106 17.39 5.20 -11.28
C LEU A 106 17.18 6.66 -11.73
N TYR A 107 16.45 7.45 -10.95
CA TYR A 107 16.24 8.88 -11.21
C TYR A 107 17.59 9.62 -11.32
N LEU A 108 18.47 9.42 -10.35
CA LEU A 108 19.79 10.07 -10.35
C LEU A 108 20.66 9.64 -11.54
N GLY A 109 20.56 8.38 -11.94
CA GLY A 109 21.31 7.86 -13.11
C GLY A 109 20.78 8.39 -14.44
N MET A 110 19.47 8.64 -14.55
CA MET A 110 18.83 9.12 -15.79
C MET A 110 18.86 10.65 -15.94
N PHE A 111 18.65 11.38 -14.85
CA PHE A 111 18.39 12.82 -14.89
C PHE A 111 19.40 13.64 -14.09
N GLY A 112 20.27 12.99 -13.31
CA GLY A 112 21.18 13.68 -12.40
C GLY A 112 20.51 14.18 -11.12
N ALA A 113 21.30 14.83 -10.26
CA ALA A 113 20.78 15.41 -9.03
C ALA A 113 20.12 16.77 -9.32
N TYR A 114 18.88 16.94 -8.86
CA TYR A 114 18.24 18.24 -8.84
C TYR A 114 18.90 19.14 -7.79
N ARG A 115 19.24 20.38 -8.18
CA ARG A 115 19.88 21.36 -7.28
C ARG A 115 18.91 22.47 -6.92
N ALA A 116 19.07 23.00 -5.71
CA ALA A 116 18.32 24.16 -5.30
C ALA A 116 18.66 25.36 -6.22
N GLY A 117 17.65 25.86 -6.92
CA GLY A 117 17.82 26.93 -7.92
C GLY A 117 17.68 26.47 -9.38
N ASP A 118 17.61 25.16 -9.64
CA ASP A 118 17.29 24.66 -10.98
C ASP A 118 15.88 25.12 -11.39
N ASP A 119 15.72 25.47 -12.66
CA ASP A 119 14.44 25.91 -13.19
C ASP A 119 13.46 24.71 -13.31
N LEU A 120 12.28 24.87 -12.73
CA LEU A 120 11.20 23.89 -12.84
C LEU A 120 10.63 23.78 -14.27
N ALA A 121 10.87 24.76 -15.14
CA ALA A 121 10.47 24.70 -16.54
C ALA A 121 11.12 23.53 -17.30
N GLY A 122 12.27 23.05 -16.82
CA GLY A 122 12.94 21.86 -17.34
C GLY A 122 12.42 20.52 -16.80
N TRP A 123 11.46 20.52 -15.86
CA TRP A 123 10.93 19.28 -15.27
C TRP A 123 10.05 18.54 -16.27
N THR A 124 10.35 17.26 -16.46
CA THR A 124 9.67 16.40 -17.43
C THR A 124 8.68 15.44 -16.77
N SER A 125 7.67 15.01 -17.51
CA SER A 125 6.77 13.94 -17.06
C SER A 125 7.51 12.64 -16.73
N ALA A 126 8.61 12.34 -17.45
CA ALA A 126 9.43 11.16 -17.17
C ALA A 126 10.07 11.21 -15.78
N GLN A 127 10.53 12.37 -15.35
CA GLN A 127 11.07 12.58 -13.99
C GLN A 127 10.00 12.31 -12.92
N THR A 128 8.78 12.82 -13.14
CA THR A 128 7.64 12.55 -12.24
C THR A 128 7.28 11.07 -12.19
N VAL A 129 7.21 10.40 -13.33
CA VAL A 129 6.88 8.96 -13.41
C VAL A 129 7.92 8.12 -12.68
N VAL A 130 9.22 8.38 -12.91
CA VAL A 130 10.28 7.61 -12.24
C VAL A 130 10.25 7.85 -10.73
N LEU A 131 10.11 9.08 -10.28
CA LEU A 131 10.21 9.41 -8.86
C LEU A 131 8.91 9.06 -8.12
N ALA A 132 7.79 9.64 -8.50
CA ALA A 132 6.50 9.43 -7.81
C ALA A 132 5.89 8.06 -8.16
N GLY A 133 5.98 7.61 -9.41
CA GLY A 133 5.54 6.29 -9.84
C GLY A 133 6.38 5.18 -9.23
N GLY A 134 7.70 5.36 -9.12
CA GLY A 134 8.59 4.40 -8.45
C GLY A 134 8.27 4.23 -6.98
N HIS A 135 8.00 5.32 -6.25
CA HIS A 135 7.53 5.25 -4.86
C HIS A 135 6.18 4.53 -4.77
N THR A 136 5.23 4.87 -5.63
CA THR A 136 3.92 4.21 -5.66
C THR A 136 4.03 2.72 -5.97
N LEU A 137 4.91 2.34 -6.89
CA LEU A 137 5.20 0.93 -7.19
C LEU A 137 5.70 0.18 -5.95
N GLY A 138 6.57 0.79 -5.14
CA GLY A 138 7.04 0.20 -3.88
C GLY A 138 5.88 -0.13 -2.93
N VAL A 139 4.95 0.80 -2.74
CA VAL A 139 3.77 0.62 -1.89
C VAL A 139 2.81 -0.43 -2.46
N VAL A 140 2.61 -0.46 -3.78
CA VAL A 140 1.82 -1.50 -4.46
C VAL A 140 2.41 -2.88 -4.19
N LEU A 141 3.71 -3.05 -4.41
CA LEU A 141 4.40 -4.32 -4.19
C LEU A 141 4.35 -4.75 -2.73
N GLN A 142 4.50 -3.81 -1.79
CA GLN A 142 4.33 -4.05 -0.35
C GLN A 142 2.96 -4.64 -0.02
N ALA A 143 1.89 -4.10 -0.61
CA ALA A 143 0.54 -4.60 -0.38
C ALA A 143 0.29 -5.94 -1.08
N VAL A 144 0.73 -6.07 -2.34
CA VAL A 144 0.47 -7.25 -3.18
C VAL A 144 1.19 -8.48 -2.64
N ILE A 145 2.43 -8.35 -2.14
CA ILE A 145 3.20 -9.49 -1.62
C ILE A 145 2.49 -10.20 -0.45
N LEU A 146 1.65 -9.50 0.31
CA LEU A 146 0.90 -10.08 1.41
C LEU A 146 -0.20 -11.06 0.96
N PHE A 147 -0.63 -11.02 -0.31
CA PHE A 147 -1.58 -11.98 -0.84
C PHE A 147 -0.97 -13.36 -1.08
N LEU A 148 0.36 -13.48 -1.21
CA LEU A 148 1.02 -14.77 -1.38
C LEU A 148 0.80 -15.71 -0.19
N PRO A 149 1.06 -15.31 1.06
CA PRO A 149 0.80 -16.17 2.21
C PRO A 149 -0.69 -16.39 2.49
N LEU A 150 -1.61 -15.50 2.03
CA LEU A 150 -3.05 -15.74 2.15
C LEU A 150 -3.50 -16.98 1.38
N ARG A 151 -2.91 -17.25 0.19
CA ARG A 151 -3.23 -18.44 -0.61
C ARG A 151 -2.94 -19.75 0.12
N GLY A 152 -2.07 -19.73 1.12
CA GLY A 152 -1.74 -20.88 1.97
C GLY A 152 -2.63 -21.02 3.23
N LEU A 153 -3.65 -20.16 3.42
CA LEU A 153 -4.60 -20.23 4.53
C LEU A 153 -5.83 -21.11 4.21
N GLY A 154 -5.82 -21.88 3.10
CA GLY A 154 -6.86 -22.85 2.76
C GLY A 154 -6.99 -23.97 3.80
N PRO A 155 -8.02 -24.86 3.68
CA PRO A 155 -8.37 -25.89 4.68
C PRO A 155 -7.23 -26.83 5.10
N ARG A 156 -6.15 -26.92 4.32
CA ARG A 156 -4.99 -27.76 4.58
C ARG A 156 -3.99 -27.22 5.61
N GLY A 157 -4.10 -25.97 6.04
CA GLY A 157 -3.15 -25.36 6.98
C GLY A 157 -3.44 -25.62 8.46
N ARG A 158 -4.48 -26.41 8.80
CA ARG A 158 -4.92 -26.66 10.17
C ARG A 158 -4.42 -27.97 10.80
N GLU A 159 -3.70 -28.82 10.08
CA GLU A 159 -3.24 -30.11 10.62
C GLU A 159 -1.94 -30.06 11.44
N GLY A 160 -1.37 -28.87 11.69
CA GLY A 160 -0.08 -28.73 12.37
C GLY A 160 -0.07 -28.07 13.74
N SER A 161 -1.22 -27.71 14.33
CA SER A 161 -1.27 -27.21 15.72
C SER A 161 -1.72 -28.32 16.66
N GLU A 162 -0.84 -29.26 16.98
CA GLU A 162 -0.98 -30.09 18.17
C GLU A 162 -1.01 -29.17 19.39
N PRO A 163 -2.01 -29.33 20.30
CA PRO A 163 -1.97 -28.58 21.55
C PRO A 163 -0.77 -29.08 22.37
N PHE A 164 0.03 -28.12 22.86
CA PHE A 164 1.10 -28.41 23.80
C PHE A 164 0.58 -29.35 24.91
N PRO A 165 1.22 -30.52 25.15
CA PRO A 165 0.84 -31.34 26.26
C PRO A 165 1.18 -30.59 27.56
N ILE A 166 0.18 -30.20 28.31
CA ILE A 166 0.32 -29.76 29.67
C ILE A 166 0.65 -31.01 30.46
N SER A 167 1.95 -31.21 30.77
CA SER A 167 2.39 -32.25 31.73
C SER A 167 1.90 -31.85 33.12
N PRO A 168 1.40 -32.84 33.93
CA PRO A 168 0.96 -32.64 35.28
C PRO A 168 2.08 -32.24 36.25
#